data_964082b8a6697e48d453006c53cdac87
#
_entry.id   964082b8a6697e48d453006c53cdac87
#
_cell.length_a   1.000
_cell.length_b   1.000
_cell.length_c   1.000
_cell.angle_alpha   90.00
_cell.angle_beta   90.00
_cell.angle_gamma   90.00
#
_symmetry.space_group_name_H-M   'P 1'
#
loop_
_entity.id
_entity.type
_entity.pdbx_description
1 polymer ?
#
loop_
_entity_poly.entity_id
_entity_poly.type
_entity_poly.pdbx_seq_one_letter_code
_entity_poly.pdbx_strand_id
1 'polypeptide(L)'
;STALTADIADLNQIDGMAKQTSITNSDSGFPTSKAVIDYVTAQIASLNAFELIANELAFPNTQFDSGVVLSIADAGGISISSSGSSTTGRTVGGSTVTINNFPSSLYNEVLPSGAGLLLSSTGSGQVYNYHKLLANETDVKQLSDDLNDFFARYRVGGSAPTTSLDVGDLFYNTTSKVFQVYNGTAWEEVKNTGNFFISTLSPAFN
;
A
#
# COMPACT_ATOMS: atom_id res chain seq x y z
N SER A 1 1.49 -62.34 -27.14
CA SER A 1 0.63 -61.17 -27.31
C SER A 1 -0.20 -61.01 -26.05
N THR A 2 -0.07 -59.89 -25.39
CA THR A 2 -0.91 -59.55 -24.25
C THR A 2 -2.34 -59.34 -24.77
N ALA A 3 -3.29 -60.13 -24.28
CA ALA A 3 -4.69 -59.98 -24.65
C ALA A 3 -5.22 -58.61 -24.20
N LEU A 4 -6.05 -57.96 -25.01
CA LEU A 4 -6.78 -56.76 -24.60
C LEU A 4 -7.74 -57.18 -23.47
N THR A 5 -7.63 -56.54 -22.31
CA THR A 5 -8.45 -56.82 -21.13
C THR A 5 -9.73 -55.96 -21.07
N ALA A 6 -9.81 -54.91 -21.90
CA ALA A 6 -11.02 -54.10 -22.04
C ALA A 6 -12.11 -54.93 -22.77
N ASP A 7 -13.33 -54.92 -22.23
CA ASP A 7 -14.48 -55.53 -22.86
C ASP A 7 -15.14 -54.59 -23.91
N ILE A 8 -16.17 -55.09 -24.60
CA ILE A 8 -16.89 -54.32 -25.61
C ILE A 8 -17.57 -53.08 -25.00
N ALA A 9 -18.01 -53.17 -23.73
CA ALA A 9 -18.65 -52.04 -23.05
C ALA A 9 -17.63 -50.92 -22.78
N ASP A 10 -16.41 -51.28 -22.37
CA ASP A 10 -15.32 -50.31 -22.17
C ASP A 10 -14.92 -49.63 -23.48
N LEU A 11 -14.86 -50.38 -24.57
CA LEU A 11 -14.55 -49.82 -25.89
C LEU A 11 -15.68 -48.92 -26.41
N ASN A 12 -16.94 -49.31 -26.20
CA ASN A 12 -18.08 -48.48 -26.61
C ASN A 12 -18.19 -47.14 -25.86
N GLN A 13 -17.61 -47.02 -24.67
CA GLN A 13 -17.58 -45.73 -23.96
C GLN A 13 -16.71 -44.69 -24.69
N ILE A 14 -15.72 -45.15 -25.45
CA ILE A 14 -14.80 -44.26 -26.18
C ILE A 14 -15.10 -44.20 -27.66
N ASP A 15 -16.03 -45.09 -28.16
CA ASP A 15 -16.45 -45.11 -29.54
C ASP A 15 -17.21 -43.83 -29.91
N GLY A 16 -16.81 -43.19 -31.00
CA GLY A 16 -17.39 -41.92 -31.44
C GLY A 16 -16.89 -40.70 -30.70
N MET A 17 -16.06 -40.84 -29.65
CA MET A 17 -15.46 -39.69 -28.98
C MET A 17 -14.34 -39.07 -29.82
N ALA A 18 -14.46 -37.77 -30.08
CA ALA A 18 -13.49 -37.03 -30.86
C ALA A 18 -12.26 -36.66 -30.01
N LYS A 19 -11.11 -36.68 -30.66
CA LYS A 19 -9.88 -36.12 -30.07
C LYS A 19 -9.99 -34.61 -30.04
N GLN A 20 -10.08 -34.03 -28.83
CA GLN A 20 -10.16 -32.59 -28.65
C GLN A 20 -8.76 -31.95 -28.56
N THR A 21 -8.54 -30.91 -29.35
CA THR A 21 -7.31 -30.11 -29.37
C THR A 21 -7.42 -28.86 -28.49
N SER A 22 -8.60 -28.58 -27.93
CA SER A 22 -8.88 -27.57 -26.93
C SER A 22 -9.80 -28.14 -25.85
N ILE A 23 -9.73 -27.62 -24.62
CA ILE A 23 -10.65 -27.99 -23.54
C ILE A 23 -11.96 -27.27 -23.77
N THR A 24 -13.04 -28.05 -23.85
CA THR A 24 -14.42 -27.53 -23.89
C THR A 24 -15.24 -28.27 -22.84
N ASN A 25 -16.30 -27.61 -22.36
CA ASN A 25 -17.25 -28.28 -21.46
C ASN A 25 -18.16 -29.21 -22.27
N SER A 26 -17.65 -30.40 -22.58
CA SER A 26 -18.33 -31.40 -23.40
C SER A 26 -17.88 -32.80 -23.01
N ASP A 27 -18.84 -33.73 -22.94
CA ASP A 27 -18.62 -35.15 -22.66
C ASP A 27 -18.40 -35.98 -23.94
N SER A 28 -18.31 -35.31 -25.11
CA SER A 28 -18.23 -35.98 -26.41
C SER A 28 -16.82 -36.22 -26.96
N GLY A 29 -15.78 -35.97 -26.14
CA GLY A 29 -14.41 -36.15 -26.61
C GLY A 29 -13.37 -36.20 -25.50
N PHE A 30 -12.19 -36.73 -25.85
CA PHE A 30 -11.04 -36.79 -24.97
C PHE A 30 -10.07 -35.64 -25.27
N PRO A 31 -9.68 -34.83 -24.28
CA PRO A 31 -8.68 -33.81 -24.51
C PRO A 31 -7.30 -34.46 -24.75
N THR A 32 -6.52 -33.89 -25.64
CA THR A 32 -5.12 -34.26 -25.78
C THR A 32 -4.31 -33.72 -24.59
N SER A 33 -3.17 -34.35 -24.28
CA SER A 33 -2.23 -33.84 -23.30
C SER A 33 -1.86 -32.38 -23.58
N LYS A 34 -1.70 -32.02 -24.86
CA LYS A 34 -1.44 -30.63 -25.26
C LYS A 34 -2.62 -29.70 -24.90
N ALA A 35 -3.85 -30.12 -25.16
CA ALA A 35 -5.03 -29.31 -24.82
C ALA A 35 -5.12 -29.07 -23.32
N VAL A 36 -4.80 -30.07 -22.48
CA VAL A 36 -4.75 -29.94 -21.04
C VAL A 36 -3.64 -28.99 -20.61
N ILE A 37 -2.44 -29.12 -21.17
CA ILE A 37 -1.31 -28.24 -20.87
C ILE A 37 -1.64 -26.79 -21.26
N ASP A 38 -2.16 -26.56 -22.45
CA ASP A 38 -2.51 -25.21 -22.93
C ASP A 38 -3.58 -24.57 -22.03
N TYR A 39 -4.61 -25.31 -21.63
CA TYR A 39 -5.65 -24.84 -20.74
C TYR A 39 -5.10 -24.48 -19.35
N VAL A 40 -4.34 -25.39 -18.74
CA VAL A 40 -3.73 -25.18 -17.42
C VAL A 40 -2.78 -23.99 -17.45
N THR A 41 -1.97 -23.88 -18.50
CA THR A 41 -1.05 -22.74 -18.68
C THR A 41 -1.82 -21.43 -18.78
N ALA A 42 -2.92 -21.39 -19.53
CA ALA A 42 -3.77 -20.20 -19.61
C ALA A 42 -4.44 -19.84 -18.27
N GLN A 43 -4.86 -20.84 -17.48
CA GLN A 43 -5.41 -20.59 -16.15
C GLN A 43 -4.34 -20.08 -15.16
N ILE A 44 -3.13 -20.64 -15.23
CA ILE A 44 -2.01 -20.22 -14.36
C ILE A 44 -1.50 -18.84 -14.78
N ALA A 45 -1.47 -18.53 -16.09
CA ALA A 45 -1.09 -17.18 -16.55
C ALA A 45 -1.99 -16.08 -15.95
N SER A 46 -3.26 -16.38 -15.70
CA SER A 46 -4.14 -15.45 -15.00
C SER A 46 -3.83 -15.28 -13.50
N LEU A 47 -3.13 -16.23 -12.89
CA LEU A 47 -2.66 -16.18 -11.50
C LEU A 47 -1.30 -15.45 -11.36
N ASN A 48 -0.53 -15.35 -12.43
CA ASN A 48 0.70 -14.51 -12.49
C ASN A 48 0.37 -13.03 -12.75
N ALA A 49 -0.84 -12.61 -12.38
CA ALA A 49 -1.32 -11.26 -12.62
C ALA A 49 -0.78 -10.22 -11.62
N PHE A 50 0.24 -10.58 -10.83
CA PHE A 50 0.87 -9.67 -9.86
C PHE A 50 2.39 -9.70 -10.02
N GLU A 51 2.95 -8.51 -10.27
CA GLU A 51 4.39 -8.32 -10.46
C GLU A 51 4.92 -7.28 -9.48
N LEU A 52 6.12 -7.52 -8.97
CA LEU A 52 6.81 -6.63 -8.06
C LEU A 52 8.00 -5.96 -8.77
N ILE A 53 8.04 -4.63 -8.75
CA ILE A 53 9.17 -3.85 -9.24
C ILE A 53 9.73 -2.97 -8.13
N ALA A 54 11.05 -2.77 -8.15
CA ALA A 54 11.73 -2.09 -7.04
C ALA A 54 11.39 -0.59 -6.97
N ASN A 55 11.38 0.09 -8.12
CA ASN A 55 11.14 1.52 -8.21
C ASN A 55 10.64 1.91 -9.60
N GLU A 56 10.40 3.21 -9.81
CA GLU A 56 9.86 3.76 -11.07
C GLU A 56 10.79 3.58 -12.30
N LEU A 57 12.04 3.25 -12.09
CA LEU A 57 13.00 2.98 -13.17
C LEU A 57 13.10 1.48 -13.51
N ALA A 58 12.50 0.61 -12.72
CA ALA A 58 12.61 -0.84 -12.85
C ALA A 58 11.54 -1.48 -13.74
N PHE A 59 10.75 -0.70 -14.48
CA PHE A 59 9.80 -1.25 -15.44
C PHE A 59 10.50 -2.13 -16.49
N PRO A 60 9.96 -3.32 -16.81
CA PRO A 60 10.57 -4.23 -17.75
C PRO A 60 10.51 -3.70 -19.19
N ASN A 61 11.42 -4.22 -20.05
CA ASN A 61 11.44 -3.86 -21.46
C ASN A 61 10.18 -4.33 -22.21
N THR A 62 9.61 -5.46 -21.80
CA THR A 62 8.35 -5.96 -22.32
C THR A 62 7.24 -5.57 -21.36
N GLN A 63 6.25 -4.86 -21.85
CA GLN A 63 5.09 -4.52 -21.04
C GLN A 63 4.29 -5.77 -20.70
N PHE A 64 3.79 -5.83 -19.48
CA PHE A 64 2.89 -6.89 -19.03
C PHE A 64 1.55 -6.82 -19.75
N ASP A 65 0.89 -7.95 -19.86
CA ASP A 65 -0.45 -8.06 -20.47
C ASP A 65 -1.46 -7.15 -19.75
N SER A 66 -2.53 -6.83 -20.47
CA SER A 66 -3.60 -5.99 -19.91
C SER A 66 -4.23 -6.64 -18.68
N GLY A 67 -4.39 -5.86 -17.63
CA GLY A 67 -4.95 -6.29 -16.35
C GLY A 67 -3.96 -6.86 -15.34
N VAL A 68 -2.70 -7.09 -15.73
CA VAL A 68 -1.64 -7.47 -14.77
C VAL A 68 -1.44 -6.33 -13.78
N VAL A 69 -1.45 -6.67 -12.49
CA VAL A 69 -1.22 -5.72 -11.39
C VAL A 69 0.25 -5.66 -11.07
N LEU A 70 0.79 -4.46 -10.98
CA LEU A 70 2.16 -4.21 -10.58
C LEU A 70 2.18 -3.53 -9.22
N SER A 71 3.11 -3.94 -8.36
CA SER A 71 3.47 -3.22 -7.14
C SER A 71 4.84 -2.61 -7.29
N ILE A 72 4.93 -1.29 -7.20
CA ILE A 72 6.18 -0.57 -7.07
C ILE A 72 6.49 -0.47 -5.57
N ALA A 73 7.67 -0.95 -5.15
CA ALA A 73 8.06 -0.92 -3.75
C ALA A 73 8.41 0.51 -3.29
N ASP A 74 9.08 1.27 -4.14
CA ASP A 74 9.39 2.70 -3.91
C ASP A 74 9.04 3.50 -5.17
N ALA A 75 7.95 4.23 -5.10
CA ALA A 75 7.49 5.14 -6.15
C ALA A 75 7.93 6.60 -5.92
N GLY A 76 8.87 6.81 -5.00
CA GLY A 76 9.37 8.14 -4.66
C GLY A 76 9.93 8.88 -5.86
N GLY A 77 9.62 10.17 -5.96
CA GLY A 77 10.05 11.02 -7.06
C GLY A 77 9.10 11.06 -8.27
N ILE A 78 8.09 10.19 -8.34
CA ILE A 78 7.04 10.28 -9.36
C ILE A 78 6.26 11.58 -9.17
N SER A 79 6.30 12.45 -10.17
CA SER A 79 5.56 13.71 -10.21
C SER A 79 4.23 13.51 -10.92
N ILE A 80 3.15 13.95 -10.31
CA ILE A 80 1.79 13.83 -10.86
C ILE A 80 1.34 15.17 -11.38
N SER A 81 0.91 15.20 -12.63
CA SER A 81 0.43 16.41 -13.29
C SER A 81 -0.93 16.86 -12.76
N SER A 82 -1.32 18.09 -13.12
CA SER A 82 -2.67 18.62 -12.85
C SER A 82 -3.81 17.85 -13.55
N SER A 83 -3.48 16.95 -14.48
CA SER A 83 -4.45 16.09 -15.19
C SER A 83 -4.48 14.66 -14.67
N GLY A 84 -3.72 14.33 -13.61
CA GLY A 84 -3.70 12.99 -13.03
C GLY A 84 -2.90 11.96 -13.82
N SER A 85 -1.94 12.41 -14.61
CA SER A 85 -0.98 11.56 -15.31
C SER A 85 0.42 11.83 -14.81
N SER A 86 1.24 10.80 -14.76
CA SER A 86 2.65 10.92 -14.45
C SER A 86 3.49 10.15 -15.45
N THR A 87 4.65 10.70 -15.79
CA THR A 87 5.69 9.99 -16.51
C THR A 87 6.82 9.63 -15.56
N THR A 88 7.39 8.43 -15.71
CA THR A 88 8.59 8.04 -14.97
C THR A 88 9.85 8.47 -15.73
N GLY A 89 11.02 8.35 -15.11
CA GLY A 89 12.30 8.54 -15.80
C GLY A 89 12.63 7.41 -16.78
N ARG A 90 11.84 6.34 -16.83
CA ARG A 90 12.09 5.14 -17.64
C ARG A 90 11.50 5.32 -19.05
N THR A 91 12.34 5.13 -20.06
CA THR A 91 11.92 5.03 -21.47
C THR A 91 12.24 3.65 -21.99
N VAL A 92 11.25 2.98 -22.59
CA VAL A 92 11.34 1.62 -23.13
C VAL A 92 10.88 1.63 -24.59
N GLY A 93 11.73 1.16 -25.49
CA GLY A 93 11.40 1.08 -26.91
C GLY A 93 10.96 2.41 -27.55
N GLY A 94 11.48 3.54 -27.04
CA GLY A 94 11.09 4.90 -27.48
C GLY A 94 9.84 5.46 -26.80
N SER A 95 9.16 4.69 -25.97
CA SER A 95 7.98 5.12 -25.20
C SER A 95 8.36 5.35 -23.74
N THR A 96 8.03 6.52 -23.20
CA THR A 96 8.20 6.81 -21.77
C THR A 96 7.07 6.14 -21.00
N VAL A 97 7.42 5.44 -19.93
CA VAL A 97 6.43 4.81 -19.03
C VAL A 97 5.54 5.90 -18.46
N THR A 98 4.24 5.74 -18.68
CA THR A 98 3.22 6.70 -18.25
C THR A 98 2.21 6.02 -17.31
N ILE A 99 1.89 6.68 -16.22
CA ILE A 99 0.89 6.22 -15.26
C ILE A 99 -0.27 7.21 -15.27
N ASN A 100 -1.46 6.73 -15.55
CA ASN A 100 -2.67 7.54 -15.64
C ASN A 100 -3.64 7.27 -14.49
N ASN A 101 -4.70 8.07 -14.42
CA ASN A 101 -5.82 7.90 -13.51
C ASN A 101 -5.47 8.09 -12.02
N PHE A 102 -4.48 8.92 -11.71
CA PHE A 102 -4.29 9.35 -10.32
C PHE A 102 -5.53 10.11 -9.82
N PRO A 103 -5.89 9.96 -8.55
CA PRO A 103 -6.99 10.73 -7.96
C PRO A 103 -6.60 12.21 -7.82
N SER A 104 -7.59 13.10 -7.87
CA SER A 104 -7.37 14.55 -7.79
C SER A 104 -6.67 15.01 -6.50
N SER A 105 -6.75 14.23 -5.43
CA SER A 105 -6.03 14.47 -4.18
C SER A 105 -4.51 14.38 -4.29
N LEU A 106 -4.01 13.78 -5.37
CA LEU A 106 -2.57 13.64 -5.65
C LEU A 106 -2.09 14.53 -6.81
N TYR A 107 -2.97 15.38 -7.36
CA TYR A 107 -2.58 16.26 -8.48
C TYR A 107 -1.56 17.30 -8.01
N ASN A 108 -0.55 17.53 -8.86
CA ASN A 108 0.57 18.43 -8.61
C ASN A 108 1.46 18.01 -7.42
N GLU A 109 1.33 16.78 -6.95
CA GLU A 109 2.17 16.23 -5.89
C GLU A 109 3.33 15.42 -6.46
N VAL A 110 4.38 15.29 -5.66
CA VAL A 110 5.49 14.36 -5.89
C VAL A 110 5.40 13.28 -4.82
N LEU A 111 5.39 12.01 -5.23
CA LEU A 111 5.32 10.92 -4.28
C LEU A 111 6.58 10.89 -3.41
N PRO A 112 6.43 10.74 -2.08
CA PRO A 112 7.58 10.66 -1.18
C PRO A 112 8.35 9.35 -1.38
N SER A 113 9.63 9.36 -1.07
CA SER A 113 10.46 8.13 -1.04
C SER A 113 9.87 7.11 -0.06
N GLY A 114 9.89 5.84 -0.45
CA GLY A 114 9.32 4.75 0.31
C GLY A 114 7.80 4.55 0.13
N ALA A 115 7.11 5.44 -0.59
CA ALA A 115 5.71 5.23 -0.93
C ALA A 115 5.56 4.07 -1.91
N GLY A 116 4.81 3.05 -1.55
CA GLY A 116 4.45 1.97 -2.46
C GLY A 116 3.31 2.36 -3.40
N LEU A 117 3.26 1.77 -4.59
CA LEU A 117 2.24 2.09 -5.58
C LEU A 117 1.73 0.83 -6.27
N LEU A 118 0.42 0.63 -6.27
CA LEU A 118 -0.23 -0.40 -7.09
C LEU A 118 -0.73 0.19 -8.40
N LEU A 119 -0.42 -0.49 -9.48
CA LEU A 119 -0.79 -0.15 -10.85
C LEU A 119 -1.44 -1.33 -11.53
N SER A 120 -2.14 -1.08 -12.63
CA SER A 120 -2.55 -2.12 -13.57
C SER A 120 -2.01 -1.81 -14.97
N SER A 121 -1.53 -2.84 -15.68
CA SER A 121 -1.06 -2.70 -17.05
C SER A 121 -2.24 -2.51 -18.01
N THR A 122 -2.08 -1.64 -19.00
CA THR A 122 -3.02 -1.52 -20.14
C THR A 122 -2.72 -2.50 -21.28
N GLY A 123 -1.55 -3.18 -21.21
CA GLY A 123 -1.11 -4.15 -22.20
C GLY A 123 -0.32 -3.56 -23.37
N SER A 124 -0.22 -2.24 -23.52
CA SER A 124 0.50 -1.61 -24.63
C SER A 124 0.97 -0.20 -24.35
N GLY A 125 1.97 0.28 -25.11
CA GLY A 125 2.43 1.65 -25.12
C GLY A 125 3.18 2.11 -23.87
N GLN A 126 3.59 1.19 -22.99
CA GLN A 126 4.19 1.48 -21.69
C GLN A 126 3.27 2.36 -20.81
N VAL A 127 1.97 2.12 -20.92
CA VAL A 127 0.92 2.84 -20.17
C VAL A 127 0.36 1.95 -19.07
N TYR A 128 0.24 2.51 -17.90
CA TYR A 128 -0.29 1.87 -16.70
C TYR A 128 -1.35 2.76 -16.07
N ASN A 129 -2.27 2.17 -15.33
CA ASN A 129 -3.28 2.89 -14.58
C ASN A 129 -2.99 2.81 -13.08
N TYR A 130 -3.12 3.93 -12.39
CA TYR A 130 -3.11 3.98 -10.94
C TYR A 130 -4.22 3.11 -10.36
N HIS A 131 -3.91 2.37 -9.32
CA HIS A 131 -4.88 1.63 -8.54
C HIS A 131 -4.91 2.12 -7.10
N LYS A 132 -3.77 2.13 -6.40
CA LYS A 132 -3.70 2.52 -4.98
C LYS A 132 -2.28 2.94 -4.57
N LEU A 133 -2.21 3.98 -3.72
CA LEU A 133 -1.01 4.30 -2.97
C LEU A 133 -0.95 3.42 -1.72
N LEU A 134 0.22 2.85 -1.44
CA LEU A 134 0.47 2.00 -0.28
C LEU A 134 1.38 2.75 0.69
N ALA A 135 1.03 2.74 1.98
CA ALA A 135 1.93 3.22 3.01
C ALA A 135 3.11 2.26 3.17
N ASN A 136 4.29 2.81 3.41
CA ASN A 136 5.45 2.02 3.82
C ASN A 136 5.22 1.49 5.25
N GLU A 137 5.52 0.23 5.49
CA GLU A 137 5.41 -0.38 6.84
C GLU A 137 6.25 0.39 7.87
N THR A 138 7.42 0.87 7.46
CA THR A 138 8.31 1.66 8.32
C THR A 138 7.66 2.96 8.75
N ASP A 139 6.96 3.66 7.85
CA ASP A 139 6.28 4.93 8.17
C ASP A 139 5.10 4.70 9.11
N VAL A 140 4.34 3.61 8.90
CA VAL A 140 3.23 3.22 9.79
C VAL A 140 3.77 2.85 11.17
N LYS A 141 4.88 2.13 11.23
CA LYS A 141 5.54 1.80 12.49
C LYS A 141 6.04 3.07 13.21
N GLN A 142 6.71 3.96 12.49
CA GLN A 142 7.22 5.22 13.05
C GLN A 142 6.07 6.07 13.60
N LEU A 143 4.98 6.21 12.84
CA LEU A 143 3.80 6.95 13.32
C LEU A 143 3.21 6.33 14.59
N SER A 144 3.19 4.98 14.67
CA SER A 144 2.73 4.28 15.87
C SER A 144 3.67 4.53 17.05
N ASP A 145 4.97 4.50 16.83
CA ASP A 145 5.98 4.75 17.86
C ASP A 145 5.90 6.19 18.36
N ASP A 146 5.79 7.17 17.46
CA ASP A 146 5.65 8.59 17.78
C ASP A 146 4.36 8.87 18.58
N LEU A 147 3.25 8.22 18.20
CA LEU A 147 1.98 8.34 18.91
C LEU A 147 2.07 7.73 20.31
N ASN A 148 2.72 6.58 20.46
CA ASN A 148 2.95 5.93 21.74
C ASN A 148 3.86 6.78 22.63
N ASP A 149 4.92 7.39 22.08
CA ASP A 149 5.79 8.31 22.80
C ASP A 149 5.01 9.56 23.26
N PHE A 150 4.17 10.13 22.41
CA PHE A 150 3.30 11.23 22.77
C PHE A 150 2.38 10.89 23.95
N PHE A 151 1.71 9.72 23.91
CA PHE A 151 0.84 9.29 25.00
C PHE A 151 1.61 8.91 26.27
N ALA A 152 2.86 8.46 26.14
CA ALA A 152 3.73 8.24 27.29
C ALA A 152 4.10 9.55 27.99
N ARG A 153 4.32 10.62 27.20
CA ARG A 153 4.73 11.95 27.70
C ARG A 153 3.59 12.86 28.14
N TYR A 154 2.42 12.72 27.53
CA TYR A 154 1.23 13.50 27.90
C TYR A 154 0.17 12.61 28.51
N ARG A 155 -0.07 12.77 29.80
CA ARG A 155 -0.97 11.91 30.57
C ARG A 155 -2.07 12.71 31.23
N VAL A 156 -3.23 12.09 31.42
CA VAL A 156 -4.39 12.68 32.06
C VAL A 156 -4.95 11.67 33.07
N GLY A 157 -5.19 12.11 34.30
CA GLY A 157 -5.75 11.24 35.34
C GLY A 157 -6.03 11.93 36.63
N GLY A 158 -6.64 11.22 37.58
CA GLY A 158 -6.96 11.74 38.93
C GLY A 158 -5.77 11.72 39.87
N SER A 159 -4.74 10.95 39.59
CA SER A 159 -3.51 10.82 40.38
C SER A 159 -2.31 10.82 39.47
N ALA A 160 -1.23 11.44 39.89
CA ALA A 160 0.01 11.52 39.12
C ALA A 160 0.60 10.13 38.86
N PRO A 161 1.09 9.86 37.65
CA PRO A 161 1.78 8.61 37.29
C PRO A 161 3.04 8.41 38.15
N THR A 162 3.36 7.16 38.45
CA THR A 162 4.52 6.78 39.26
C THR A 162 5.53 5.90 38.50
N THR A 163 5.21 5.50 37.26
CA THR A 163 6.03 4.60 36.44
C THR A 163 6.23 5.19 35.06
N SER A 164 7.31 4.80 34.40
CA SER A 164 7.67 5.23 33.04
C SER A 164 7.69 6.76 32.94
N LEU A 165 8.51 7.38 33.78
CA LEU A 165 8.60 8.85 33.90
C LEU A 165 9.91 9.34 33.29
N ASP A 166 9.78 10.29 32.38
CA ASP A 166 10.91 11.03 31.82
C ASP A 166 10.84 12.51 32.18
N VAL A 167 12.01 13.14 32.29
CA VAL A 167 12.08 14.59 32.54
C VAL A 167 11.35 15.33 31.43
N GLY A 168 10.42 16.17 31.82
CA GLY A 168 9.59 16.95 30.90
C GLY A 168 8.25 16.29 30.56
N ASP A 169 7.94 15.10 31.10
CA ASP A 169 6.60 14.52 30.99
C ASP A 169 5.55 15.48 31.54
N LEU A 170 4.42 15.52 30.88
CA LEU A 170 3.30 16.40 31.23
C LEU A 170 2.13 15.59 31.79
N PHE A 171 1.53 16.07 32.84
CA PHE A 171 0.36 15.45 33.47
C PHE A 171 -0.72 16.49 33.81
N TYR A 172 -1.93 16.25 33.28
CA TYR A 172 -3.09 17.00 33.73
C TYR A 172 -3.82 16.24 34.85
N ASN A 173 -3.80 16.77 36.04
CA ASN A 173 -4.51 16.18 37.19
C ASN A 173 -5.99 16.61 37.15
N THR A 174 -6.88 15.65 36.86
CA THR A 174 -8.32 15.91 36.77
C THR A 174 -9.00 16.17 38.11
N THR A 175 -8.37 15.78 39.24
CA THR A 175 -8.89 16.00 40.58
C THR A 175 -8.56 17.41 41.05
N SER A 176 -7.29 17.79 41.00
CA SER A 176 -6.83 19.17 41.41
C SER A 176 -6.99 20.20 40.29
N LYS A 177 -7.24 19.74 39.03
CA LYS A 177 -7.37 20.57 37.80
C LYS A 177 -6.15 21.42 37.52
N VAL A 178 -4.97 20.89 37.82
CA VAL A 178 -3.68 21.53 37.56
C VAL A 178 -2.88 20.76 36.53
N PHE A 179 -2.06 21.51 35.82
CA PHE A 179 -1.06 20.98 34.91
C PHE A 179 0.25 20.80 35.65
N GLN A 180 0.91 19.65 35.46
CA GLN A 180 2.16 19.33 36.14
C GLN A 180 3.20 18.87 35.10
N VAL A 181 4.47 19.15 35.41
CA VAL A 181 5.64 18.64 34.65
C VAL A 181 6.52 17.81 35.59
N TYR A 182 7.04 16.69 35.07
CA TYR A 182 7.99 15.89 35.85
C TYR A 182 9.41 16.44 35.68
N ASN A 183 10.05 16.82 36.81
CA ASN A 183 11.39 17.41 36.80
C ASN A 183 12.53 16.37 36.89
N GLY A 184 12.23 15.07 36.86
CA GLY A 184 13.15 13.96 37.06
C GLY A 184 13.11 13.39 38.48
N THR A 185 12.44 14.03 39.41
CA THR A 185 12.33 13.58 40.80
C THR A 185 10.88 13.67 41.31
N ALA A 186 10.16 14.70 40.93
CA ALA A 186 8.79 14.96 41.36
C ALA A 186 7.97 15.63 40.26
N TRP A 187 6.65 15.53 40.39
CA TRP A 187 5.71 16.30 39.60
C TRP A 187 5.54 17.72 40.19
N GLU A 188 5.86 18.72 39.39
CA GLU A 188 5.73 20.13 39.77
C GLU A 188 4.59 20.79 39.00
N GLU A 189 3.81 21.59 39.69
CA GLU A 189 2.73 22.35 39.09
C GLU A 189 3.28 23.42 38.15
N VAL A 190 2.80 23.46 36.92
CA VAL A 190 3.10 24.55 35.98
C VAL A 190 2.31 25.77 36.39
N LYS A 191 2.95 26.65 37.16
CA LYS A 191 2.36 27.91 37.59
C LYS A 191 2.65 29.00 36.59
N ASN A 192 1.64 29.77 36.27
CA ASN A 192 1.84 31.04 35.57
C ASN A 192 2.40 32.05 36.55
N THR A 193 3.73 32.10 36.69
CA THR A 193 4.43 33.14 37.47
C THR A 193 4.63 34.42 36.67
N GLY A 194 4.05 34.49 35.47
CA GLY A 194 4.01 35.76 34.73
C GLY A 194 3.23 36.80 35.50
N ASN A 195 3.92 37.72 36.14
CA ASN A 195 3.38 39.00 36.50
C ASN A 195 2.88 39.68 35.24
N PHE A 196 1.60 39.49 34.93
CA PHE A 196 0.91 40.39 34.05
C PHE A 196 0.84 41.70 34.83
N PHE A 197 1.88 42.54 34.72
CA PHE A 197 1.77 43.93 35.13
C PHE A 197 0.73 44.57 34.20
N ILE A 198 -0.54 44.47 34.54
CA ILE A 198 -1.46 45.52 34.17
C ILE A 198 -0.98 46.72 35.02
N SER A 199 -0.09 47.52 34.43
CA SER A 199 0.11 48.86 34.95
C SER A 199 -1.25 49.54 34.82
N THR A 200 -1.97 49.62 35.90
CA THR A 200 -3.06 50.55 36.04
C THR A 200 -2.44 51.92 35.91
N LEU A 201 -2.32 52.40 34.69
CA LEU A 201 -2.19 53.83 34.41
C LEU A 201 -3.46 54.46 34.96
N SER A 202 -3.40 54.87 36.22
CA SER A 202 -4.36 55.82 36.77
C SER A 202 -4.12 57.14 36.02
N PRO A 203 -5.08 57.65 35.26
CA PRO A 203 -4.96 59.00 34.73
C PRO A 203 -5.12 59.93 35.92
N ALA A 204 -4.01 60.58 36.35
CA ALA A 204 -4.10 61.73 37.16
C ALA A 204 -4.72 62.85 36.32
N PHE A 205 -5.98 63.13 36.57
CA PHE A 205 -6.61 64.38 36.13
C PHE A 205 -6.28 65.40 37.16
N ASN A 206 -5.52 66.46 36.76
CA ASN A 206 -5.52 67.78 37.30
C ASN A 206 -6.42 68.65 36.45
#